data_8f9e400531ecc75e8ef2202d24c7c6ff
#
_entry.id   8f9e400531ecc75e8ef2202d24c7c6ff
#
_cell.length_a   1.000
_cell.length_b   1.000
_cell.length_c   1.000
_cell.angle_alpha   90.00
_cell.angle_beta   90.00
_cell.angle_gamma   90.00
#
_symmetry.space_group_name_H-M   'P 1'
#
loop_
_entity.id
_entity.type
_entity.pdbx_description
1 polymer ?
#
loop_
_entity_poly.entity_id
_entity_poly.type
_entity_poly.pdbx_seq_one_letter_code
_entity_poly.pdbx_strand_id
1 'polypeptide(L)'
;MLAAVSCFSHSSLRCGNQVGFNSLSAGLAIELALSLGANSAGIQQLRKSIDTFPTPKAINTLISFYIEQGDYVTALNVLNEFVEFVKAYINIGIRGNYNVILRRCEITRVLLLLILQPSPKRLAPSLVQVLEKYAWIEEGTNNGLDMNEDELLLLQSLVLACQSRDFQILFELEGELWPYLNAEQKELLHKLIRVLTLQ
;
A
#
# COMPACT_ATOMS: atom_id res chain seq x y z
N MET A 1 8.39 -15.24 23.14
CA MET A 1 7.57 -14.33 22.33
C MET A 1 6.94 -15.01 21.11
N LEU A 2 7.71 -15.62 20.20
CA LEU A 2 7.16 -16.35 19.02
C LEU A 2 6.12 -17.41 19.40
N ALA A 3 6.34 -18.19 20.46
CA ALA A 3 5.36 -19.16 20.96
C ALA A 3 4.04 -18.49 21.39
N ALA A 4 4.09 -17.31 21.99
CA ALA A 4 2.90 -16.56 22.38
C ALA A 4 2.11 -16.08 21.16
N VAL A 5 2.79 -15.55 20.14
CA VAL A 5 2.14 -15.17 18.85
C VAL A 5 1.43 -16.37 18.23
N SER A 6 2.12 -17.53 18.17
CA SER A 6 1.55 -18.77 17.65
C SER A 6 0.34 -19.24 18.47
N CYS A 7 0.39 -19.15 19.80
CA CYS A 7 -0.74 -19.52 20.67
C CYS A 7 -1.96 -18.62 20.41
N PHE A 8 -1.79 -17.32 20.31
CA PHE A 8 -2.90 -16.40 20.04
C PHE A 8 -3.46 -16.55 18.63
N SER A 9 -2.61 -16.79 17.63
CA SER A 9 -3.07 -17.08 16.25
C SER A 9 -3.88 -18.39 16.21
N HIS A 10 -3.43 -19.44 16.89
CA HIS A 10 -4.16 -20.70 17.00
C HIS A 10 -5.47 -20.56 17.79
N SER A 11 -5.47 -19.78 18.85
CA SER A 11 -6.68 -19.47 19.63
C SER A 11 -7.72 -18.78 18.77
N SER A 12 -7.31 -17.80 17.97
CA SER A 12 -8.19 -17.11 17.02
C SER A 12 -8.90 -18.07 16.06
N LEU A 13 -8.16 -19.05 15.52
CA LEU A 13 -8.72 -20.03 14.58
C LEU A 13 -9.67 -21.03 15.25
N ARG A 14 -9.46 -21.36 16.54
CA ARG A 14 -10.23 -22.38 17.28
C ARG A 14 -11.47 -21.85 17.98
N CYS A 15 -11.57 -20.56 18.24
CA CYS A 15 -12.71 -19.98 18.97
C CYS A 15 -14.04 -19.96 18.17
N GLY A 16 -14.07 -20.49 16.95
CA GLY A 16 -15.28 -20.71 16.15
C GLY A 16 -16.11 -19.42 15.94
N ASN A 17 -17.42 -19.50 16.21
CA ASN A 17 -18.34 -18.38 15.96
C ASN A 17 -18.32 -17.27 17.03
N GLN A 18 -17.39 -17.28 17.98
CA GLN A 18 -17.28 -16.21 18.97
C GLN A 18 -16.45 -15.03 18.42
N VAL A 19 -17.06 -14.21 17.61
CA VAL A 19 -16.45 -13.10 16.86
C VAL A 19 -15.59 -12.19 17.74
N GLY A 20 -16.00 -11.91 18.97
CA GLY A 20 -15.27 -11.04 19.89
C GLY A 20 -13.92 -11.63 20.35
N PHE A 21 -13.87 -12.92 20.62
CA PHE A 21 -12.64 -13.62 21.02
C PHE A 21 -11.65 -13.79 19.86
N ASN A 22 -12.16 -14.05 18.66
CA ASN A 22 -11.34 -14.17 17.46
C ASN A 22 -10.62 -12.85 17.16
N SER A 23 -11.34 -11.73 17.17
CA SER A 23 -10.79 -10.41 16.93
C SER A 23 -9.74 -10.03 17.98
N LEU A 24 -10.03 -10.26 19.27
CA LEU A 24 -9.11 -9.94 20.37
C LEU A 24 -7.82 -10.77 20.31
N SER A 25 -7.96 -12.08 20.08
CA SER A 25 -6.84 -13.01 19.99
C SER A 25 -5.95 -12.69 18.76
N ALA A 26 -6.56 -12.39 17.61
CA ALA A 26 -5.82 -11.98 16.42
C ALA A 26 -5.11 -10.63 16.63
N GLY A 27 -5.78 -9.67 17.27
CA GLY A 27 -5.18 -8.37 17.61
C GLY A 27 -3.95 -8.51 18.51
N LEU A 28 -4.02 -9.37 19.54
CA LEU A 28 -2.88 -9.66 20.41
C LEU A 28 -1.74 -10.35 19.65
N ALA A 29 -2.04 -11.28 18.74
CA ALA A 29 -1.03 -11.91 17.89
C ALA A 29 -0.30 -10.88 17.03
N ILE A 30 -1.01 -9.93 16.45
CA ILE A 30 -0.45 -8.85 15.65
C ILE A 30 0.44 -7.93 16.50
N GLU A 31 -0.03 -7.47 17.65
CA GLU A 31 0.75 -6.59 18.54
C GLU A 31 2.04 -7.29 19.04
N LEU A 32 1.97 -8.57 19.35
CA LEU A 32 3.15 -9.34 19.71
C LEU A 32 4.11 -9.54 18.53
N ALA A 33 3.58 -9.77 17.31
CA ALA A 33 4.41 -9.88 16.11
C ALA A 33 5.11 -8.55 15.80
N LEU A 34 4.41 -7.42 15.93
CA LEU A 34 4.98 -6.08 15.79
C LEU A 34 6.07 -5.81 16.82
N SER A 35 5.90 -6.29 18.06
CA SER A 35 6.90 -6.13 19.13
C SER A 35 8.17 -6.95 18.92
N LEU A 36 8.14 -7.98 18.06
CA LEU A 36 9.33 -8.73 17.64
C LEU A 36 10.24 -7.93 16.70
N GLY A 37 9.73 -6.83 16.15
CA GLY A 37 10.43 -6.00 15.19
C GLY A 37 10.41 -6.59 13.77
N ALA A 38 10.98 -5.84 12.83
CA ALA A 38 11.03 -6.16 11.41
C ALA A 38 12.09 -7.24 11.09
N ASN A 39 12.11 -8.34 11.85
CA ASN A 39 12.92 -9.52 11.51
C ASN A 39 12.07 -10.55 10.74
N SER A 40 12.73 -11.47 10.03
CA SER A 40 12.05 -12.44 9.18
C SER A 40 11.03 -13.31 9.93
N ALA A 41 11.31 -13.66 11.17
CA ALA A 41 10.41 -14.46 12.01
C ALA A 41 9.17 -13.65 12.45
N GLY A 42 9.37 -12.39 12.85
CA GLY A 42 8.28 -11.47 13.19
C GLY A 42 7.37 -11.21 11.97
N ILE A 43 7.96 -10.99 10.81
CA ILE A 43 7.22 -10.75 9.56
C ILE A 43 6.42 -11.99 9.13
N GLN A 44 6.97 -13.20 9.25
CA GLN A 44 6.20 -14.43 8.96
C GLN A 44 5.00 -14.59 9.89
N GLN A 45 5.16 -14.31 11.19
CA GLN A 45 4.05 -14.36 12.13
C GLN A 45 3.02 -13.25 11.86
N LEU A 46 3.49 -12.06 11.52
CA LEU A 46 2.63 -10.94 11.12
C LEU A 46 1.79 -11.32 9.90
N ARG A 47 2.39 -11.89 8.84
CA ARG A 47 1.67 -12.35 7.65
C ARG A 47 0.57 -13.36 8.02
N LYS A 48 0.89 -14.39 8.78
CA LYS A 48 -0.10 -15.39 9.25
C LYS A 48 -1.25 -14.76 10.05
N SER A 49 -0.96 -13.76 10.87
CA SER A 49 -1.96 -13.08 11.67
C SER A 49 -2.87 -12.19 10.82
N ILE A 50 -2.33 -11.55 9.79
CA ILE A 50 -3.07 -10.74 8.82
C ILE A 50 -4.01 -11.61 7.99
N ASP A 51 -3.61 -12.81 7.58
CA ASP A 51 -4.46 -13.75 6.83
C ASP A 51 -5.71 -14.14 7.65
N THR A 52 -5.62 -14.10 8.97
CA THR A 52 -6.75 -14.38 9.86
C THR A 52 -7.58 -13.12 10.18
N PHE A 53 -6.91 -12.00 10.42
CA PHE A 53 -7.55 -10.74 10.79
C PHE A 53 -6.72 -9.54 10.30
N PRO A 54 -6.95 -9.05 9.08
CA PRO A 54 -6.19 -7.95 8.54
C PRO A 54 -6.49 -6.63 9.27
N THR A 55 -5.46 -5.98 9.77
CA THR A 55 -5.53 -4.64 10.34
C THR A 55 -4.68 -3.65 9.54
N PRO A 56 -5.12 -2.39 9.36
CA PRO A 56 -4.35 -1.40 8.62
C PRO A 56 -2.92 -1.22 9.15
N LYS A 57 -2.75 -1.23 10.47
CA LYS A 57 -1.44 -1.10 11.12
C LYS A 57 -0.50 -2.24 10.76
N ALA A 58 -0.96 -3.48 10.87
CA ALA A 58 -0.17 -4.66 10.56
C ALA A 58 0.23 -4.72 9.08
N ILE A 59 -0.71 -4.39 8.20
CA ILE A 59 -0.49 -4.40 6.75
C ILE A 59 0.50 -3.30 6.35
N ASN A 60 0.35 -2.08 6.89
CA ASN A 60 1.31 -1.01 6.64
C ASN A 60 2.72 -1.42 7.09
N THR A 61 2.88 -2.03 8.28
CA THR A 61 4.18 -2.52 8.75
C THR A 61 4.77 -3.56 7.80
N LEU A 62 3.93 -4.44 7.25
CA LEU A 62 4.37 -5.46 6.29
C LEU A 62 4.81 -4.82 4.95
N ILE A 63 4.07 -3.83 4.47
CA ILE A 63 4.41 -3.08 3.26
C ILE A 63 5.73 -2.34 3.46
N SER A 64 5.87 -1.58 4.56
CA SER A 64 7.11 -0.85 4.90
C SER A 64 8.31 -1.78 4.95
N PHE A 65 8.17 -2.93 5.57
CA PHE A 65 9.25 -3.94 5.60
C PHE A 65 9.69 -4.37 4.19
N TYR A 66 8.76 -4.71 3.30
CA TYR A 66 9.12 -5.10 1.94
C TYR A 66 9.73 -3.95 1.12
N ILE A 67 9.25 -2.72 1.34
CA ILE A 67 9.84 -1.52 0.73
C ILE A 67 11.29 -1.32 1.19
N GLU A 68 11.56 -1.45 2.49
CA GLU A 68 12.92 -1.36 3.07
C GLU A 68 13.86 -2.45 2.53
N GLN A 69 13.33 -3.66 2.31
CA GLN A 69 14.09 -4.75 1.69
C GLN A 69 14.28 -4.58 0.16
N GLY A 70 13.61 -3.59 -0.45
CA GLY A 70 13.63 -3.38 -1.90
C GLY A 70 12.76 -4.39 -2.67
N ASP A 71 11.94 -5.19 -1.99
CA ASP A 71 10.99 -6.13 -2.61
C ASP A 71 9.67 -5.42 -2.95
N TYR A 72 9.73 -4.53 -3.93
CA TYR A 72 8.59 -3.72 -4.36
C TYR A 72 7.45 -4.56 -4.96
N VAL A 73 7.77 -5.73 -5.52
CA VAL A 73 6.76 -6.62 -6.10
C VAL A 73 5.89 -7.21 -5.00
N THR A 74 6.51 -7.73 -3.94
CA THR A 74 5.76 -8.27 -2.80
C THR A 74 5.01 -7.17 -2.06
N ALA A 75 5.62 -5.98 -1.87
CA ALA A 75 4.95 -4.82 -1.29
C ALA A 75 3.68 -4.45 -2.08
N LEU A 76 3.75 -4.40 -3.41
CA LEU A 76 2.62 -4.11 -4.29
C LEU A 76 1.52 -5.17 -4.19
N ASN A 77 1.87 -6.45 -4.12
CA ASN A 77 0.91 -7.54 -3.98
C ASN A 77 0.15 -7.44 -2.65
N VAL A 78 0.86 -7.23 -1.53
CA VAL A 78 0.25 -7.03 -0.20
C VAL A 78 -0.67 -5.82 -0.21
N LEU A 79 -0.26 -4.73 -0.85
CA LEU A 79 -1.05 -3.51 -0.98
C LEU A 79 -2.34 -3.75 -1.76
N ASN A 80 -2.27 -4.48 -2.87
CA ASN A 80 -3.45 -4.81 -3.69
C ASN A 80 -4.43 -5.72 -2.92
N GLU A 81 -3.94 -6.74 -2.22
CA GLU A 81 -4.75 -7.61 -1.35
C GLU A 81 -5.51 -6.75 -0.32
N PHE A 82 -4.82 -5.77 0.27
CA PHE A 82 -5.42 -4.88 1.26
C PHE A 82 -6.49 -3.96 0.67
N VAL A 83 -6.25 -3.39 -0.50
CA VAL A 83 -7.22 -2.54 -1.19
C VAL A 83 -8.50 -3.31 -1.48
N GLU A 84 -8.39 -4.54 -1.99
CA GLU A 84 -9.58 -5.38 -2.24
C GLU A 84 -10.32 -5.76 -0.95
N PHE A 85 -9.58 -6.03 0.12
CA PHE A 85 -10.17 -6.25 1.44
C PHE A 85 -10.96 -5.02 1.93
N VAL A 86 -10.37 -3.82 1.86
CA VAL A 86 -11.03 -2.57 2.29
C VAL A 86 -12.29 -2.30 1.44
N LYS A 87 -12.21 -2.50 0.13
CA LYS A 87 -13.39 -2.36 -0.76
C LYS A 87 -14.52 -3.32 -0.39
N ALA A 88 -14.19 -4.57 -0.05
CA ALA A 88 -15.18 -5.54 0.40
C ALA A 88 -15.91 -5.07 1.68
N TYR A 89 -15.18 -4.48 2.64
CA TYR A 89 -15.76 -3.91 3.86
C TYR A 89 -16.67 -2.72 3.58
N ILE A 90 -16.30 -1.83 2.68
CA ILE A 90 -17.14 -0.70 2.25
C ILE A 90 -18.43 -1.22 1.62
N ASN A 91 -18.37 -2.23 0.77
CA ASN A 91 -19.53 -2.82 0.09
C ASN A 91 -20.52 -3.48 1.06
N ILE A 92 -20.04 -4.00 2.20
CA ILE A 92 -20.90 -4.55 3.27
C ILE A 92 -21.54 -3.44 4.12
N GLY A 93 -21.24 -2.17 3.85
CA GLY A 93 -21.80 -1.02 4.56
C GLY A 93 -21.14 -0.72 5.91
N ILE A 94 -19.99 -1.29 6.19
CA ILE A 94 -19.21 -0.97 7.40
C ILE A 94 -18.67 0.45 7.25
N ARG A 95 -19.18 1.36 8.08
CA ARG A 95 -18.75 2.76 8.09
C ARG A 95 -17.39 2.89 8.77
N GLY A 96 -16.46 3.58 8.12
CA GLY A 96 -15.13 3.89 8.64
C GLY A 96 -14.46 4.93 7.76
N ASN A 97 -13.31 5.41 8.20
CA ASN A 97 -12.53 6.40 7.44
C ASN A 97 -11.67 5.73 6.34
N TYR A 98 -12.32 4.83 5.57
CA TYR A 98 -11.64 3.98 4.58
C TYR A 98 -11.12 4.78 3.37
N ASN A 99 -11.77 5.91 3.04
CA ASN A 99 -11.34 6.74 1.91
C ASN A 99 -9.91 7.28 2.09
N VAL A 100 -9.56 7.70 3.32
CA VAL A 100 -8.18 8.15 3.63
C VAL A 100 -7.18 7.01 3.47
N ILE A 101 -7.57 5.79 3.87
CA ILE A 101 -6.72 4.60 3.73
C ILE A 101 -6.54 4.27 2.26
N LEU A 102 -7.64 4.22 1.48
CA LEU A 102 -7.60 3.92 0.06
C LEU A 102 -6.79 4.96 -0.73
N ARG A 103 -6.93 6.26 -0.38
CA ARG A 103 -6.12 7.33 -0.97
C ARG A 103 -4.62 7.09 -0.75
N ARG A 104 -4.21 6.77 0.49
CA ARG A 104 -2.81 6.45 0.79
C ARG A 104 -2.32 5.23 0.02
N CYS A 105 -3.14 4.18 -0.03
CA CYS A 105 -2.82 2.98 -0.79
C CYS A 105 -2.66 3.28 -2.29
N GLU A 106 -3.49 4.14 -2.86
CA GLU A 106 -3.43 4.50 -4.27
C GLU A 106 -2.13 5.24 -4.61
N ILE A 107 -1.74 6.24 -3.80
CA ILE A 107 -0.48 6.96 -3.99
C ILE A 107 0.71 5.98 -3.92
N THR A 108 0.76 5.15 -2.88
CA THR A 108 1.83 4.16 -2.73
C THR A 108 1.87 3.18 -3.90
N ARG A 109 0.70 2.76 -4.40
CA ARG A 109 0.57 1.88 -5.56
C ARG A 109 1.13 2.50 -6.83
N VAL A 110 0.80 3.77 -7.10
CA VAL A 110 1.32 4.50 -8.25
C VAL A 110 2.86 4.61 -8.17
N LEU A 111 3.40 5.00 -7.03
CA LEU A 111 4.85 5.10 -6.83
C LEU A 111 5.57 3.76 -7.01
N LEU A 112 5.04 2.68 -6.44
CA LEU A 112 5.60 1.34 -6.61
C LEU A 112 5.56 0.87 -8.07
N LEU A 113 4.46 1.13 -8.78
CA LEU A 113 4.33 0.80 -10.19
C LEU A 113 5.33 1.56 -11.06
N LEU A 114 5.53 2.84 -10.79
CA LEU A 114 6.50 3.66 -11.51
C LEU A 114 7.95 3.23 -11.22
N ILE A 115 8.28 2.81 -9.98
CA ILE A 115 9.61 2.27 -9.63
C ILE A 115 9.86 0.94 -10.34
N LEU A 116 8.87 0.06 -10.34
CA LEU A 116 8.98 -1.24 -10.97
C LEU A 116 9.13 -1.13 -12.48
N GLN A 117 8.57 -0.09 -13.11
CA GLN A 117 8.57 0.14 -14.56
C GLN A 117 8.82 -1.15 -15.35
N PRO A 118 8.06 -2.21 -15.11
CA PRO A 118 8.23 -3.38 -15.91
C PRO A 118 7.86 -2.98 -17.32
N SER A 119 8.54 -3.55 -18.29
CA SER A 119 8.03 -3.50 -19.65
C SER A 119 6.52 -3.74 -19.57
N PRO A 120 5.67 -2.92 -20.23
CA PRO A 120 4.20 -3.05 -20.16
C PRO A 120 3.70 -4.48 -20.35
N LYS A 121 4.52 -5.33 -21.01
CA LYS A 121 4.28 -6.76 -21.25
C LYS A 121 4.35 -7.65 -20.00
N ARG A 122 4.84 -7.17 -18.86
CA ARG A 122 5.01 -7.96 -17.62
C ARG A 122 4.06 -7.56 -16.49
N LEU A 123 3.33 -6.47 -16.64
CA LEU A 123 2.31 -6.05 -15.69
C LEU A 123 1.00 -6.80 -15.95
N ALA A 124 0.33 -7.19 -14.87
CA ALA A 124 -1.05 -7.65 -14.97
C ALA A 124 -1.92 -6.53 -15.58
N PRO A 125 -2.90 -6.84 -16.46
CA PRO A 125 -3.71 -5.82 -17.14
C PRO A 125 -4.38 -4.83 -16.18
N SER A 126 -4.79 -5.29 -14.99
CA SER A 126 -5.37 -4.46 -13.94
C SER A 126 -4.41 -3.39 -13.39
N LEU A 127 -3.10 -3.65 -13.42
CA LEU A 127 -2.07 -2.71 -12.96
C LEU A 127 -1.68 -1.71 -14.04
N VAL A 128 -1.72 -2.12 -15.30
CA VAL A 128 -1.59 -1.21 -16.45
C VAL A 128 -2.72 -0.19 -16.42
N GLN A 129 -3.96 -0.63 -16.19
CA GLN A 129 -5.13 0.25 -16.08
C GLN A 129 -4.99 1.30 -14.97
N VAL A 130 -4.27 0.99 -13.87
CA VAL A 130 -4.03 1.97 -12.81
C VAL A 130 -3.21 3.14 -13.34
N LEU A 131 -2.14 2.89 -14.09
CA LEU A 131 -1.32 3.95 -14.69
C LEU A 131 -2.04 4.65 -15.85
N GLU A 132 -2.76 3.91 -16.70
CA GLU A 132 -3.56 4.47 -17.77
C GLU A 132 -4.64 5.43 -17.26
N LYS A 133 -5.25 5.11 -16.12
CA LYS A 133 -6.21 5.98 -15.45
C LYS A 133 -5.64 7.39 -15.19
N TYR A 134 -4.37 7.48 -14.79
CA TYR A 134 -3.70 8.77 -14.56
C TYR A 134 -3.21 9.43 -15.85
N ALA A 135 -2.97 8.68 -16.91
CA ALA A 135 -2.57 9.22 -18.21
C ALA A 135 -3.75 9.89 -18.99
N TRP A 136 -5.00 9.47 -18.70
CA TRP A 136 -6.20 9.85 -19.47
C TRP A 136 -7.34 10.35 -18.57
N ILE A 137 -7.05 11.08 -17.49
CA ILE A 137 -8.11 11.64 -16.64
C ILE A 137 -8.77 12.80 -17.39
N GLU A 138 -10.07 12.64 -17.68
CA GLU A 138 -10.92 13.77 -18.11
C GLU A 138 -11.23 14.64 -16.89
N GLU A 139 -11.16 15.97 -17.07
CA GLU A 139 -11.54 16.95 -16.04
C GLU A 139 -12.95 16.63 -15.51
N GLY A 140 -13.08 16.51 -14.19
CA GLY A 140 -14.37 16.26 -13.53
C GLY A 140 -14.70 14.79 -13.24
N THR A 141 -13.85 13.83 -13.59
CA THR A 141 -14.04 12.43 -13.19
C THR A 141 -13.72 12.26 -11.70
N ASN A 142 -14.77 12.22 -10.89
CA ASN A 142 -14.67 11.93 -9.46
C ASN A 142 -14.25 10.46 -9.29
N ASN A 143 -12.98 10.20 -9.03
CA ASN A 143 -12.38 8.85 -8.99
C ASN A 143 -12.85 8.00 -7.80
N GLY A 144 -13.88 8.43 -7.06
CA GLY A 144 -14.37 7.72 -5.87
C GLY A 144 -13.37 7.68 -4.71
N LEU A 145 -12.19 8.22 -4.89
CA LEU A 145 -11.17 8.45 -3.88
C LEU A 145 -11.31 9.90 -3.43
N ASP A 146 -11.31 10.14 -2.14
CA ASP A 146 -11.41 11.47 -1.51
C ASP A 146 -10.06 12.20 -1.68
N MET A 147 -9.62 12.33 -2.94
CA MET A 147 -8.41 13.03 -3.37
C MET A 147 -8.73 14.48 -3.71
N ASN A 148 -7.89 15.40 -3.27
CA ASN A 148 -7.94 16.79 -3.72
C ASN A 148 -7.60 16.85 -5.22
N GLU A 149 -8.22 17.78 -5.95
CA GLU A 149 -7.96 17.98 -7.39
C GLU A 149 -6.47 18.27 -7.66
N ASP A 150 -5.84 19.11 -6.84
CA ASP A 150 -4.41 19.43 -6.96
C ASP A 150 -3.53 18.17 -6.83
N GLU A 151 -3.83 17.31 -5.86
CA GLU A 151 -3.09 16.07 -5.65
C GLU A 151 -3.27 15.09 -6.81
N LEU A 152 -4.47 15.03 -7.37
CA LEU A 152 -4.75 14.20 -8.54
C LEU A 152 -3.98 14.69 -9.76
N LEU A 153 -3.97 16.00 -10.01
CA LEU A 153 -3.22 16.62 -11.10
C LEU A 153 -1.70 16.42 -10.95
N LEU A 154 -1.19 16.53 -9.72
CA LEU A 154 0.23 16.29 -9.43
C LEU A 154 0.63 14.82 -9.67
N LEU A 155 -0.22 13.86 -9.28
CA LEU A 155 0.03 12.44 -9.56
C LEU A 155 -0.05 12.13 -11.05
N GLN A 156 -0.99 12.74 -11.77
CA GLN A 156 -1.11 12.64 -13.22
C GLN A 156 0.16 13.19 -13.90
N SER A 157 0.60 14.38 -13.49
CA SER A 157 1.81 15.01 -14.02
C SER A 157 3.05 14.15 -13.74
N LEU A 158 3.12 13.51 -12.55
CA LEU A 158 4.19 12.58 -12.21
C LEU A 158 4.21 11.36 -13.14
N VAL A 159 3.06 10.74 -13.41
CA VAL A 159 2.97 9.60 -14.32
C VAL A 159 3.41 9.98 -15.72
N LEU A 160 2.94 11.13 -16.24
CA LEU A 160 3.30 11.63 -17.56
C LEU A 160 4.79 11.99 -17.66
N ALA A 161 5.36 12.66 -16.65
CA ALA A 161 6.78 13.01 -16.61
C ALA A 161 7.68 11.74 -16.56
N CYS A 162 7.26 10.71 -15.84
CA CYS A 162 7.96 9.42 -15.85
C CYS A 162 7.91 8.74 -17.22
N GLN A 163 6.77 8.78 -17.90
CA GLN A 163 6.59 8.18 -19.23
C GLN A 163 7.39 8.92 -20.30
N SER A 164 7.41 10.26 -20.25
CA SER A 164 8.16 11.11 -21.17
C SER A 164 9.65 11.22 -20.85
N ARG A 165 10.07 10.73 -19.67
CA ARG A 165 11.43 10.88 -19.12
C ARG A 165 11.85 12.34 -19.00
N ASP A 166 10.94 13.21 -18.61
CA ASP A 166 11.23 14.62 -18.37
C ASP A 166 11.73 14.83 -16.94
N PHE A 167 13.05 14.79 -16.80
CA PHE A 167 13.71 14.88 -15.48
C PHE A 167 13.55 16.27 -14.84
N GLN A 168 13.44 17.32 -15.64
CA GLN A 168 13.28 18.68 -15.12
C GLN A 168 11.93 18.79 -14.40
N ILE A 169 10.87 18.36 -15.03
CA ILE A 169 9.52 18.35 -14.46
C ILE A 169 9.48 17.42 -13.23
N LEU A 170 10.18 16.27 -13.25
CA LEU A 170 10.21 15.36 -12.10
C LEU A 170 10.81 16.00 -10.85
N PHE A 171 11.85 16.82 -10.96
CA PHE A 171 12.43 17.53 -9.81
C PHE A 171 11.51 18.64 -9.28
N GLU A 172 10.79 19.32 -10.15
CA GLU A 172 9.78 20.32 -9.75
C GLU A 172 8.62 19.64 -9.00
N LEU A 173 8.09 18.55 -9.57
CA LEU A 173 7.00 17.77 -8.97
C LEU A 173 7.37 17.13 -7.62
N GLU A 174 8.64 16.78 -7.39
CA GLU A 174 9.09 16.30 -6.07
C GLU A 174 8.75 17.31 -4.98
N GLY A 175 9.08 18.59 -5.20
CA GLY A 175 8.79 19.66 -4.25
C GLY A 175 7.30 19.92 -4.06
N GLU A 176 6.52 19.88 -5.13
CA GLU A 176 5.09 20.14 -5.10
C GLU A 176 4.28 18.99 -4.46
N LEU A 177 4.69 17.74 -4.68
CA LEU A 177 4.08 16.57 -4.06
C LEU A 177 4.42 16.42 -2.57
N TRP A 178 5.54 16.99 -2.13
CA TRP A 178 6.06 16.81 -0.77
C TRP A 178 5.05 17.04 0.36
N PRO A 179 4.18 18.07 0.34
CA PRO A 179 3.16 18.30 1.38
C PRO A 179 2.10 17.22 1.47
N TYR A 180 1.81 16.52 0.36
CA TYR A 180 0.75 15.51 0.26
C TYR A 180 1.20 14.11 0.66
N LEU A 181 2.51 13.86 0.71
CA LEU A 181 3.10 12.55 0.91
C LEU A 181 3.48 12.31 2.38
N ASN A 182 3.30 11.07 2.85
CA ASN A 182 3.87 10.60 4.11
C ASN A 182 5.38 10.31 3.97
N ALA A 183 6.06 10.02 5.08
CA ALA A 183 7.51 9.79 5.09
C ALA A 183 7.95 8.67 4.12
N GLU A 184 7.26 7.54 4.14
CA GLU A 184 7.55 6.39 3.28
C GLU A 184 7.33 6.70 1.79
N GLN A 185 6.25 7.41 1.47
CA GLN A 185 5.96 7.84 0.09
C GLN A 185 7.00 8.85 -0.43
N LYS A 186 7.52 9.71 0.44
CA LYS A 186 8.63 10.62 0.12
C LYS A 186 9.90 9.87 -0.25
N GLU A 187 10.22 8.83 0.51
CA GLU A 187 11.36 7.97 0.21
C GLU A 187 11.18 7.21 -1.11
N LEU A 188 9.96 6.71 -1.37
CA LEU A 188 9.64 6.07 -2.64
C LEU A 188 9.76 7.04 -3.82
N LEU A 189 9.25 8.27 -3.69
CA LEU A 189 9.35 9.30 -4.72
C LEU A 189 10.81 9.65 -5.00
N HIS A 190 11.61 9.89 -3.96
CA HIS A 190 13.03 10.14 -4.10
C HIS A 190 13.78 8.96 -4.77
N LYS A 191 13.42 7.73 -4.40
CA LYS A 191 13.96 6.52 -5.02
C LYS A 191 13.58 6.42 -6.50
N LEU A 192 12.33 6.73 -6.85
CA LEU A 192 11.83 6.74 -8.23
C LEU A 192 12.67 7.69 -9.09
N ILE A 193 12.85 8.93 -8.63
CA ILE A 193 13.64 9.93 -9.35
C ILE A 193 15.08 9.46 -9.55
N ARG A 194 15.70 8.91 -8.50
CA ARG A 194 17.07 8.35 -8.62
C ARG A 194 17.17 7.21 -9.62
N VAL A 195 16.22 6.29 -9.63
CA VAL A 195 16.22 5.16 -10.58
C VAL A 195 16.10 5.65 -12.00
N LEU A 196 15.27 6.66 -12.25
CA LEU A 196 15.07 7.22 -13.58
C LEU A 196 16.28 8.04 -14.08
N THR A 197 16.93 8.79 -13.19
CA THR A 197 18.08 9.64 -13.54
C THR A 197 19.39 8.84 -13.72
N LEU A 198 19.45 7.61 -13.22
CA LEU A 198 20.64 6.73 -13.37
C LEU A 198 20.55 5.77 -14.56
N GLN A 199 19.43 5.75 -15.28
CA GLN A 199 19.20 4.97 -16.51
C GLN A 199 19.49 5.81 -17.77
#